data_5cbb5e0e61766a100ad2627e39e1edf2
#
_entry.id   5cbb5e0e61766a100ad2627e39e1edf2
#
_cell.length_a   1.000
_cell.length_b   1.000
_cell.length_c   1.000
_cell.angle_alpha   90.00
_cell.angle_beta   90.00
_cell.angle_gamma   90.00
#
_symmetry.space_group_name_H-M   'P 1'
#
loop_
_entity.id
_entity.type
_entity.pdbx_description
1 polymer ?
#
loop_
_entity_poly.entity_id
_entity_poly.type
_entity_poly.pdbx_seq_one_letter_code
_entity_poly.pdbx_strand_id
1 'polypeptide(L)' 'GGVKIGDHAVIGAGAVVLHDVPENTIVAGVPAKEIRKITDKDIIPSDEILF' A
#
# COMPACT_ATOMS: atom_id res chain seq x y z
N GLY A 1 -14.56 -13.48 -7.62
CA GLY A 1 -13.60 -13.35 -6.58
C GLY A 1 -13.04 -11.97 -6.45
N GLY A 2 -12.52 -11.67 -5.32
CA GLY A 2 -11.87 -10.42 -5.04
C GLY A 2 -10.38 -10.49 -5.27
N VAL A 3 -9.73 -9.36 -5.10
CA VAL A 3 -8.29 -9.31 -5.13
C VAL A 3 -7.73 -9.76 -3.77
N LYS A 4 -6.49 -10.21 -3.79
CA LYS A 4 -5.77 -10.57 -2.56
C LYS A 4 -4.81 -9.45 -2.21
N ILE A 5 -4.85 -9.05 -0.96
CA ILE A 5 -3.95 -8.02 -0.45
C ILE A 5 -2.94 -8.70 0.45
N GLY A 6 -1.65 -8.60 0.11
CA GLY A 6 -0.60 -9.21 0.89
C GLY A 6 -0.41 -8.55 2.25
N ASP A 7 0.33 -9.23 3.13
CA ASP A 7 0.59 -8.72 4.47
C ASP A 7 1.37 -7.41 4.42
N HIS A 8 1.01 -6.47 5.28
CA HIS A 8 1.66 -5.17 5.39
C HIS A 8 1.57 -4.32 4.13
N ALA A 9 0.67 -4.64 3.20
CA ALA A 9 0.40 -3.77 2.07
C ALA A 9 -0.33 -2.51 2.53
N VAL A 10 -0.01 -1.39 1.91
CA VAL A 10 -0.64 -0.11 2.21
C VAL A 10 -1.44 0.35 1.00
N ILE A 11 -2.72 0.58 1.21
CA ILE A 11 -3.63 1.03 0.17
C ILE A 11 -3.97 2.48 0.43
N GLY A 12 -3.63 3.36 -0.51
CA GLY A 12 -3.95 4.77 -0.38
C GLY A 12 -5.45 5.03 -0.37
N ALA A 13 -5.87 6.08 0.32
CA ALA A 13 -7.29 6.43 0.41
C ALA A 13 -7.85 6.70 -0.99
N GLY A 14 -9.01 6.13 -1.28
CA GLY A 14 -9.64 6.30 -2.58
C GLY A 14 -9.07 5.45 -3.69
N ALA A 15 -8.09 4.59 -3.40
CA ALA A 15 -7.52 3.73 -4.42
C ALA A 15 -8.52 2.67 -4.87
N VAL A 16 -8.53 2.39 -6.16
CA VAL A 16 -9.35 1.31 -6.73
C VAL A 16 -8.43 0.17 -7.11
N VAL A 17 -8.49 -0.91 -6.34
CA VAL A 17 -7.59 -2.06 -6.50
C VAL A 17 -8.25 -3.07 -7.44
N LEU A 18 -7.63 -3.30 -8.59
CA LEU A 18 -8.14 -4.21 -9.62
C LEU A 18 -7.37 -5.52 -9.72
N HIS A 19 -6.21 -5.59 -9.08
CA HIS A 19 -5.33 -6.76 -9.13
C HIS A 19 -4.80 -7.06 -7.74
N ASP A 20 -4.28 -8.27 -7.56
CA ASP A 20 -3.68 -8.65 -6.28
C ASP A 20 -2.53 -7.70 -5.94
N VAL A 21 -2.41 -7.38 -4.65
CA VAL A 21 -1.35 -6.51 -4.15
C VAL A 21 -0.36 -7.37 -3.38
N PRO A 22 0.91 -7.40 -3.79
CA PRO A 22 1.93 -8.17 -3.07
C PRO A 22 2.14 -7.65 -1.65
N GLU A 23 2.74 -8.47 -0.81
CA GLU A 23 3.09 -8.04 0.54
C GLU A 23 4.08 -6.87 0.51
N ASN A 24 4.07 -6.08 1.57
CA ASN A 24 5.00 -4.96 1.77
C ASN A 24 5.04 -4.02 0.56
N THR A 25 3.87 -3.71 0.01
CA THR A 25 3.77 -2.87 -1.19
C THR A 25 2.79 -1.74 -0.92
N ILE A 26 3.12 -0.56 -1.39
CA ILE A 26 2.26 0.62 -1.31
C ILE A 26 1.62 0.83 -2.68
N VAL A 27 0.29 0.89 -2.72
CA VAL A 27 -0.45 1.19 -3.95
C VAL A 27 -1.40 2.35 -3.72
N ALA A 28 -1.65 3.13 -4.76
CA ALA A 28 -2.57 4.25 -4.68
C ALA A 28 -3.07 4.62 -6.07
N GLY A 29 -4.14 5.39 -6.12
CA GLY A 29 -4.67 5.94 -7.36
C GLY A 29 -5.86 5.17 -7.91
N VAL A 30 -6.39 5.65 -9.04
CA VAL A 30 -7.53 5.04 -9.74
C VAL A 30 -7.17 4.88 -11.20
N PRO A 31 -6.90 3.67 -11.66
CA PRO A 31 -6.77 2.44 -10.89
C PRO A 31 -5.51 2.44 -10.01
N ALA A 32 -5.54 1.66 -8.94
CA ALA A 32 -4.41 1.59 -8.03
C ALA A 32 -3.17 1.03 -8.72
N LYS A 33 -2.05 1.68 -8.48
CA LYS A 33 -0.77 1.25 -9.04
C LYS A 33 0.27 1.16 -7.93
N GLU A 34 1.21 0.24 -8.09
CA GLU A 34 2.28 0.09 -7.13
C GLU A 34 3.14 1.35 -7.14
N ILE A 35 3.28 1.98 -5.98
CA ILE A 35 4.16 3.14 -5.83
C ILE A 35 5.56 2.66 -5.54
N ARG A 36 5.70 1.81 -4.51
CA ARG A 36 6.99 1.23 -4.16
C ARG A 36 6.80 0.14 -3.12
N LYS A 37 7.86 -0.63 -2.91
CA LYS A 37 7.90 -1.61 -1.83
C LYS A 37 8.23 -0.93 -0.51
N ILE A 38 7.68 -1.46 0.56
CA ILE A 38 8.01 -1.00 1.91
C ILE A 38 9.31 -1.66 2.32
N THR A 39 10.26 -0.85 2.79
CA THR A 39 11.52 -1.34 3.33
C THR A 39 11.61 -0.96 4.80
N ASP A 40 12.62 -1.46 5.50
CA ASP A 40 12.81 -1.09 6.90
C ASP A 40 12.93 0.42 7.10
N LYS A 41 13.41 1.13 6.10
CA LYS A 41 13.54 2.58 6.16
C LYS A 41 12.20 3.29 6.05
N ASP A 42 11.18 2.61 5.57
CA ASP A 42 9.84 3.17 5.43
C ASP A 42 9.00 2.99 6.69
N ILE A 43 9.51 2.27 7.67
CA ILE A 43 8.81 2.10 8.94
C ILE A 43 9.04 3.36 9.76
N ILE A 44 7.98 4.17 9.88
CA ILE A 44 8.05 5.46 10.55
C ILE A 44 7.33 5.34 11.89
N PRO A 45 7.95 5.76 13.01
CA PRO A 45 7.25 5.82 14.30
C PRO A 45 5.99 6.67 14.18
N SER A 46 4.95 6.28 14.89
CA SER A 46 3.65 6.95 14.74
C SER A 46 3.69 8.43 15.03
N ASP A 47 4.61 8.87 15.87
CA ASP A 47 4.76 10.28 16.20
C ASP A 47 5.41 11.11 15.11
N GLU A 48 5.94 10.46 14.07
CA GLU A 48 6.54 11.14 12.92
C GLU A 48 5.62 11.15 11.71
N ILE A 49 4.45 10.54 11.81
CA ILE A 49 3.50 10.52 10.70
C ILE A 49 2.77 11.86 10.66
N LEU A 50 2.92 12.54 9.53
CA LEU A 50 2.36 13.88 9.34
C LEU A 50 1.11 13.82 8.46
N PHE A 51 -0.02 13.65 9.08
CA PHE A 51 -1.32 13.67 8.38
C PHE A 51 -2.27 14.60 9.08
#